data_982c307fc7324936c4beafb88d8385a5
#
_entry.id   982c307fc7324936c4beafb88d8385a5
#
_cell.length_a   1.000
_cell.length_b   1.000
_cell.length_c   1.000
_cell.angle_alpha   90.00
_cell.angle_beta   90.00
_cell.angle_gamma   90.00
#
_symmetry.space_group_name_H-M   'P 1'
#
loop_
_entity.id
_entity.type
_entity.pdbx_description
1 polymer ?
#
loop_
_entity_poly.entity_id
_entity_poly.type
_entity_poly.pdbx_seq_one_letter_code
_entity_poly.pdbx_strand_id
1 'polypeptide(L)'
;MAEGHARFTLDGEEVDAPAGTFVFVSDPKVRRGAVAAGERTTVLVVGGVPGRPFQPSPWEAWLEAAPFLDAGEPERGAEILERALAVYPGNPNVLYNLACLESRAGRTEAALSHLAEAVERDPRTRDWAQTDSDLDSIRSDPRFPAAG
;
A
#
# COMPACT_ATOMS: atom_id res chain seq x y z
N MET A 1 15.65 16.75 1.97
CA MET A 1 14.75 17.75 1.33
C MET A 1 15.26 18.09 -0.06
N ALA A 2 14.48 17.82 -1.09
CA ALA A 2 14.89 18.13 -2.47
C ALA A 2 14.49 19.55 -2.88
N GLU A 3 13.30 19.99 -2.50
CA GLU A 3 12.75 21.30 -2.82
C GLU A 3 11.83 21.78 -1.71
N GLY A 4 11.70 23.08 -1.53
CA GLY A 4 10.80 23.72 -0.57
C GLY A 4 11.30 23.68 0.86
N HIS A 5 10.38 23.54 1.81
CA HIS A 5 10.66 23.58 3.24
C HIS A 5 9.75 22.57 3.97
N ALA A 6 10.33 21.71 4.79
CA ALA A 6 9.60 20.79 5.63
C ALA A 6 9.98 20.93 7.10
N ARG A 7 9.10 20.46 7.96
CA ARG A 7 9.36 20.24 9.37
C ARG A 7 9.27 18.76 9.65
N PHE A 8 10.34 18.17 10.16
CA PHE A 8 10.36 16.80 10.61
C PHE A 8 10.08 16.73 12.10
N THR A 9 9.44 15.65 12.51
CA THR A 9 9.25 15.31 13.92
C THR A 9 9.94 13.99 14.20
N LEU A 10 10.82 13.94 15.18
CA LEU A 10 11.55 12.76 15.62
C LEU A 10 11.29 12.56 17.11
N ASP A 11 10.48 11.56 17.49
CA ASP A 11 10.04 11.31 18.88
C ASP A 11 9.46 12.55 19.60
N GLY A 12 8.84 13.45 18.82
CA GLY A 12 8.25 14.69 19.32
C GLY A 12 9.17 15.92 19.24
N GLU A 13 10.44 15.76 18.94
CA GLU A 13 11.33 16.86 18.67
C GLU A 13 11.17 17.35 17.23
N GLU A 14 11.07 18.67 17.05
CA GLU A 14 10.94 19.29 15.73
C GLU A 14 12.33 19.61 15.14
N VAL A 15 12.51 19.24 13.88
CA VAL A 15 13.70 19.55 13.10
C VAL A 15 13.29 20.36 11.88
N ASP A 16 13.78 21.59 11.80
CA ASP A 16 13.58 22.47 10.65
C ASP A 16 14.45 22.00 9.48
N ALA A 17 13.84 21.86 8.29
CA ALA A 17 14.47 21.25 7.13
C ALA A 17 14.23 22.05 5.84
N PRO A 18 14.99 23.10 5.60
CA PRO A 18 15.00 23.77 4.30
C PRO A 18 15.56 22.86 3.19
N ALA A 19 15.43 23.29 1.94
CA ALA A 19 15.97 22.57 0.79
C ALA A 19 17.48 22.25 0.99
N GLY A 20 17.89 21.04 0.63
CA GLY A 20 19.25 20.55 0.85
C GLY A 20 19.48 19.89 2.22
N THR A 21 18.52 19.90 3.14
CA THR A 21 18.63 19.24 4.44
C THR A 21 18.55 17.72 4.28
N PHE A 22 19.46 17.00 4.93
CA PHE A 22 19.41 15.57 5.14
C PHE A 22 19.06 15.27 6.60
N VAL A 23 18.02 14.44 6.80
CA VAL A 23 17.68 13.91 8.11
C VAL A 23 17.95 12.42 8.10
N PHE A 24 18.91 11.98 8.91
CA PHE A 24 19.29 10.57 9.02
C PHE A 24 18.80 10.00 10.35
N VAL A 25 17.98 8.96 10.28
CA VAL A 25 17.44 8.25 11.45
C VAL A 25 17.98 6.83 11.44
N SER A 26 18.93 6.54 12.30
CA SER A 26 19.59 5.22 12.40
C SER A 26 18.80 4.21 13.21
N ASP A 27 18.00 4.64 14.18
CA ASP A 27 17.17 3.76 15.01
C ASP A 27 15.77 3.62 14.39
N PRO A 28 15.38 2.40 13.98
CA PRO A 28 14.05 2.15 13.40
C PRO A 28 12.88 2.39 14.38
N LYS A 29 13.14 2.45 15.68
CA LYS A 29 12.12 2.69 16.71
C LYS A 29 11.72 4.15 16.82
N VAL A 30 12.54 5.08 16.33
CA VAL A 30 12.23 6.51 16.35
C VAL A 30 10.95 6.78 15.55
N ARG A 31 9.95 7.32 16.22
CA ARG A 31 8.70 7.80 15.57
C ARG A 31 9.03 9.04 14.77
N ARG A 32 8.66 9.03 13.51
CA ARG A 32 9.02 10.10 12.57
C ARG A 32 7.82 10.54 11.74
N GLY A 33 7.77 11.83 11.49
CA GLY A 33 6.81 12.46 10.62
C GLY A 33 7.46 13.59 9.84
N ALA A 34 6.82 14.01 8.76
CA ALA A 34 7.22 15.19 8.00
C ALA A 34 5.98 15.96 7.58
N VAL A 35 6.03 17.28 7.71
CA VAL A 35 4.96 18.18 7.30
C VAL A 35 5.55 19.24 6.37
N ALA A 36 4.90 19.52 5.25
CA ALA A 36 5.27 20.64 4.40
C ALA A 36 5.07 21.96 5.16
N ALA A 37 6.11 22.75 5.23
CA ALA A 37 6.10 24.08 5.86
C ALA A 37 6.08 25.22 4.81
N GLY A 38 6.08 24.88 3.52
CA GLY A 38 6.05 25.81 2.40
C GLY A 38 5.40 25.22 1.17
N GLU A 39 5.09 26.07 0.20
CA GLU A 39 4.59 25.64 -1.10
C GLU A 39 5.64 24.81 -1.85
N ARG A 40 5.18 23.87 -2.67
CA ARG A 40 6.02 22.97 -3.50
C ARG A 40 7.15 22.30 -2.71
N THR A 41 6.79 21.66 -1.61
CA THR A 41 7.73 20.93 -0.78
C THR A 41 7.87 19.48 -1.27
N THR A 42 9.09 19.08 -1.63
CA THR A 42 9.43 17.72 -2.04
C THR A 42 10.37 17.08 -1.04
N VAL A 43 9.94 15.98 -0.45
CA VAL A 43 10.75 15.17 0.47
C VAL A 43 11.06 13.84 -0.20
N LEU A 44 12.35 13.56 -0.41
CA LEU A 44 12.81 12.24 -0.83
C LEU A 44 13.11 11.41 0.43
N VAL A 45 12.44 10.28 0.55
CA VAL A 45 12.66 9.35 1.66
C VAL A 45 13.29 8.07 1.13
N VAL A 46 14.41 7.67 1.72
CA VAL A 46 15.07 6.40 1.43
C VAL A 46 15.21 5.65 2.75
N GLY A 47 14.71 4.44 2.80
CA GLY A 47 14.79 3.59 3.98
C GLY A 47 15.31 2.20 3.64
N GLY A 48 15.86 1.51 4.63
CA GLY A 48 16.34 0.14 4.48
C GLY A 48 16.89 -0.41 5.79
N VAL A 49 17.08 -1.71 5.84
CA VAL A 49 17.76 -2.39 6.93
C VAL A 49 19.22 -2.59 6.53
N PRO A 50 20.20 -2.13 7.32
CA PRO A 50 21.60 -2.33 6.99
C PRO A 50 21.93 -3.80 6.70
N GLY A 51 22.61 -4.05 5.58
CA GLY A 51 23.03 -5.39 5.16
C GLY A 51 21.91 -6.25 4.51
N ARG A 52 20.72 -5.69 4.29
CA ARG A 52 19.65 -6.35 3.53
C ARG A 52 19.32 -5.56 2.27
N PRO A 53 19.07 -6.22 1.13
CA PRO A 53 18.55 -5.54 -0.05
C PRO A 53 17.20 -4.88 0.29
N PHE A 54 16.95 -3.75 -0.34
CA PHE A 54 15.64 -3.11 -0.25
C PHE A 54 14.57 -4.07 -0.82
N GLN A 55 13.50 -4.23 -0.07
CA GLN A 55 12.30 -4.93 -0.53
C GLN A 55 11.14 -3.94 -0.44
N PRO A 56 10.43 -3.68 -1.56
CA PRO A 56 9.24 -2.84 -1.53
C PRO A 56 8.24 -3.36 -0.50
N SER A 57 7.64 -2.47 0.26
CA SER A 57 6.57 -2.89 1.17
C SER A 57 5.32 -3.30 0.38
N PRO A 58 4.42 -4.11 0.96
CA PRO A 58 3.14 -4.43 0.33
C PRO A 58 2.32 -3.21 -0.10
N TRP A 59 2.46 -2.08 0.60
CA TRP A 59 1.84 -0.80 0.25
C TRP A 59 2.41 -0.18 -1.03
N GLU A 60 3.72 -0.27 -1.23
CA GLU A 60 4.38 0.25 -2.44
C GLU A 60 3.92 -0.53 -3.66
N ALA A 61 3.72 -1.83 -3.53
CA ALA A 61 3.20 -2.67 -4.63
C ALA A 61 1.80 -2.21 -5.08
N TRP A 62 0.92 -1.82 -4.15
CA TRP A 62 -0.39 -1.27 -4.51
C TRP A 62 -0.26 0.09 -5.21
N LEU A 63 0.56 0.99 -4.69
CA LEU A 63 0.78 2.31 -5.30
C LEU A 63 1.35 2.21 -6.72
N GLU A 64 2.13 1.17 -7.00
CA GLU A 64 2.64 0.88 -8.34
C GLU A 64 1.56 0.25 -9.25
N ALA A 65 0.70 -0.62 -8.70
CA ALA A 65 -0.30 -1.37 -9.46
C ALA A 65 -1.55 -0.54 -9.79
N ALA A 66 -2.03 0.30 -8.87
CA ALA A 66 -3.29 1.03 -8.99
C ALA A 66 -3.41 1.90 -10.27
N PRO A 67 -2.37 2.63 -10.73
CA PRO A 67 -2.45 3.41 -11.97
C PRO A 67 -2.78 2.58 -13.21
N PHE A 68 -2.37 1.31 -13.26
CA PHE A 68 -2.67 0.43 -14.39
C PHE A 68 -4.15 0.01 -14.42
N LEU A 69 -4.77 -0.10 -13.26
CA LEU A 69 -6.20 -0.35 -13.19
C LEU A 69 -7.00 0.83 -13.76
N ASP A 70 -6.63 2.06 -13.40
CA ASP A 70 -7.27 3.27 -13.92
C ASP A 70 -7.00 3.48 -15.41
N ALA A 71 -5.88 3.00 -15.92
CA ALA A 71 -5.55 3.00 -17.34
C ALA A 71 -6.25 1.89 -18.16
N GLY A 72 -6.99 0.98 -17.51
CA GLY A 72 -7.62 -0.16 -18.17
C GLY A 72 -6.65 -1.29 -18.53
N GLU A 73 -5.52 -1.38 -17.83
CA GLU A 73 -4.46 -2.39 -17.99
C GLU A 73 -4.35 -3.29 -16.72
N PRO A 74 -5.44 -3.95 -16.29
CA PRO A 74 -5.47 -4.67 -15.00
C PRO A 74 -4.47 -5.83 -14.93
N GLU A 75 -4.09 -6.43 -16.05
CA GLU A 75 -3.10 -7.51 -16.12
C GLU A 75 -1.72 -7.04 -15.63
N ARG A 76 -1.32 -5.83 -16.01
CA ARG A 76 -0.04 -5.24 -15.56
C ARG A 76 -0.06 -4.95 -14.07
N GLY A 77 -1.19 -4.47 -13.56
CA GLY A 77 -1.38 -4.28 -12.12
C GLY A 77 -1.31 -5.62 -11.36
N ALA A 78 -1.94 -6.68 -11.90
CA ALA A 78 -1.89 -8.01 -11.30
C ALA A 78 -0.47 -8.57 -11.22
N GLU A 79 0.32 -8.46 -12.29
CA GLU A 79 1.72 -8.90 -12.30
C GLU A 79 2.57 -8.24 -11.20
N ILE A 80 2.32 -6.97 -10.89
CA ILE A 80 3.01 -6.24 -9.82
C ILE A 80 2.63 -6.84 -8.46
N LEU A 81 1.34 -7.03 -8.21
CA LEU A 81 0.85 -7.58 -6.94
C LEU A 81 1.22 -9.07 -6.77
N GLU A 82 1.24 -9.86 -7.84
CA GLU A 82 1.71 -11.23 -7.81
C GLU A 82 3.20 -11.32 -7.44
N ARG A 83 4.04 -10.44 -7.99
CA ARG A 83 5.44 -10.33 -7.57
C ARG A 83 5.57 -9.96 -6.09
N ALA A 84 4.71 -9.05 -5.61
CA ALA A 84 4.68 -8.70 -4.20
C ALA A 84 4.24 -9.89 -3.34
N LEU A 85 3.26 -10.68 -3.79
CA LEU A 85 2.81 -11.88 -3.09
C LEU A 85 3.90 -12.96 -3.03
N ALA A 86 4.73 -13.07 -4.08
CA ALA A 86 5.89 -13.96 -4.09
C ALA A 86 6.95 -13.57 -3.03
N VAL A 87 7.09 -12.27 -2.75
CA VAL A 87 8.00 -11.74 -1.71
C VAL A 87 7.37 -11.84 -0.32
N TYR A 88 6.06 -11.64 -0.22
CA TYR A 88 5.27 -11.66 1.01
C TYR A 88 4.14 -12.69 0.94
N PRO A 89 4.45 -14.00 0.98
CA PRO A 89 3.45 -15.05 0.80
C PRO A 89 2.32 -14.95 1.81
N GLY A 90 1.08 -14.97 1.32
CA GLY A 90 -0.11 -14.89 2.16
C GLY A 90 -0.31 -13.54 2.85
N ASN A 91 0.32 -12.46 2.38
CA ASN A 91 0.10 -11.14 2.97
C ASN A 91 -1.34 -10.67 2.68
N PRO A 92 -2.17 -10.42 3.72
CA PRO A 92 -3.59 -10.13 3.55
C PRO A 92 -3.85 -8.83 2.77
N ASN A 93 -2.97 -7.83 2.87
CA ASN A 93 -3.15 -6.58 2.13
C ASN A 93 -2.88 -6.78 0.63
N VAL A 94 -1.89 -7.59 0.26
CA VAL A 94 -1.61 -7.89 -1.15
C VAL A 94 -2.73 -8.72 -1.74
N LEU A 95 -3.22 -9.75 -1.03
CA LEU A 95 -4.35 -10.57 -1.43
C LEU A 95 -5.63 -9.73 -1.61
N TYR A 96 -5.90 -8.83 -0.68
CA TYR A 96 -7.03 -7.91 -0.76
C TYR A 96 -6.95 -7.00 -1.99
N ASN A 97 -5.80 -6.41 -2.24
CA ASN A 97 -5.58 -5.56 -3.40
C ASN A 97 -5.67 -6.33 -4.73
N LEU A 98 -5.22 -7.59 -4.76
CA LEU A 98 -5.46 -8.49 -5.91
C LEU A 98 -6.96 -8.70 -6.13
N ALA A 99 -7.72 -8.96 -5.06
CA ALA A 99 -9.18 -9.13 -5.16
C ALA A 99 -9.86 -7.88 -5.73
N CYS A 100 -9.48 -6.68 -5.28
CA CYS A 100 -9.99 -5.41 -5.81
C CYS A 100 -9.70 -5.26 -7.30
N LEU A 101 -8.46 -5.48 -7.70
CA LEU A 101 -8.02 -5.36 -9.09
C LEU A 101 -8.75 -6.37 -10.01
N GLU A 102 -8.88 -7.61 -9.57
CA GLU A 102 -9.56 -8.67 -10.31
C GLU A 102 -11.06 -8.45 -10.40
N SER A 103 -11.69 -7.94 -9.32
CA SER A 103 -13.10 -7.55 -9.32
C SER A 103 -13.37 -6.48 -10.37
N ARG A 104 -12.56 -5.42 -10.41
CA ARG A 104 -12.67 -4.36 -11.43
C ARG A 104 -12.36 -4.84 -12.84
N ALA A 105 -11.49 -5.84 -12.98
CA ALA A 105 -11.20 -6.49 -14.26
C ALA A 105 -12.27 -7.52 -14.70
N GLY A 106 -13.32 -7.75 -13.89
CA GLY A 106 -14.38 -8.73 -14.18
C GLY A 106 -13.96 -10.19 -13.95
N ARG A 107 -12.83 -10.43 -13.29
CA ARG A 107 -12.33 -11.77 -12.97
C ARG A 107 -12.91 -12.28 -11.64
N THR A 108 -14.23 -12.49 -11.60
CA THR A 108 -15.00 -12.81 -10.40
C THR A 108 -14.42 -13.96 -9.57
N GLU A 109 -14.06 -15.08 -10.20
CA GLU A 109 -13.55 -16.26 -9.49
C GLU A 109 -12.24 -16.00 -8.77
N ALA A 110 -11.30 -15.34 -9.43
CA ALA A 110 -10.02 -14.98 -8.84
C ALA A 110 -10.20 -13.96 -7.71
N ALA A 111 -11.02 -12.93 -7.94
CA ALA A 111 -11.33 -11.91 -6.93
C ALA A 111 -11.91 -12.52 -5.65
N LEU A 112 -12.89 -13.41 -5.76
CA LEU A 112 -13.48 -14.08 -4.60
C LEU A 112 -12.49 -15.00 -3.89
N SER A 113 -11.63 -15.71 -4.63
CA SER A 113 -10.60 -16.58 -4.06
C SER A 113 -9.59 -15.77 -3.23
N HIS A 114 -9.04 -14.69 -3.80
CA HIS A 114 -8.08 -13.84 -3.08
C HIS A 114 -8.73 -13.11 -1.90
N LEU A 115 -9.98 -12.65 -2.05
CA LEU A 115 -10.70 -12.03 -0.93
C LEU A 115 -10.93 -13.01 0.22
N ALA A 116 -11.33 -14.24 -0.08
CA ALA A 116 -11.55 -15.27 0.94
C ALA A 116 -10.24 -15.56 1.71
N GLU A 117 -9.12 -15.71 0.99
CA GLU A 117 -7.80 -15.90 1.62
C GLU A 117 -7.38 -14.67 2.44
N ALA A 118 -7.60 -13.46 1.94
CA ALA A 118 -7.32 -12.24 2.69
C ALA A 118 -8.07 -12.19 4.01
N VAL A 119 -9.36 -12.53 4.02
CA VAL A 119 -10.21 -12.58 5.22
C VAL A 119 -9.78 -13.67 6.19
N GLU A 120 -9.34 -14.83 5.69
CA GLU A 120 -8.79 -15.91 6.52
C GLU A 120 -7.53 -15.45 7.25
N ARG A 121 -6.65 -14.69 6.57
CA ARG A 121 -5.38 -14.19 7.12
C ARG A 121 -5.55 -12.99 8.05
N ASP A 122 -6.46 -12.09 7.70
CA ASP A 122 -6.80 -10.90 8.49
C ASP A 122 -8.30 -10.62 8.44
N PRO A 123 -9.07 -10.99 9.48
CA PRO A 123 -10.52 -10.78 9.52
C PRO A 123 -10.98 -9.34 9.33
N ARG A 124 -10.12 -8.34 9.55
CA ARG A 124 -10.45 -6.91 9.34
C ARG A 124 -10.72 -6.60 7.87
N THR A 125 -10.13 -7.36 6.95
CA THR A 125 -10.36 -7.18 5.50
C THR A 125 -11.82 -7.46 5.12
N ARG A 126 -12.54 -8.26 5.90
CA ARG A 126 -13.98 -8.47 5.76
C ARG A 126 -14.77 -7.16 5.89
N ASP A 127 -14.45 -6.39 6.92
CA ASP A 127 -15.14 -5.14 7.19
C ASP A 127 -14.82 -4.09 6.10
N TRP A 128 -13.58 -4.04 5.65
CA TRP A 128 -13.20 -3.18 4.52
C TRP A 128 -13.99 -3.52 3.26
N ALA A 129 -14.11 -4.80 2.95
CA ALA A 129 -14.82 -5.27 1.76
C ALA A 129 -16.28 -4.83 1.69
N GLN A 130 -16.94 -4.57 2.83
CA GLN A 130 -18.35 -4.17 2.85
C GLN A 130 -18.60 -2.82 2.16
N THR A 131 -17.64 -1.91 2.21
CA THR A 131 -17.79 -0.53 1.74
C THR A 131 -16.86 -0.16 0.59
N ASP A 132 -15.97 -1.08 0.18
CA ASP A 132 -15.00 -0.84 -0.87
C ASP A 132 -15.67 -0.96 -2.25
N SER A 133 -15.73 0.14 -2.99
CA SER A 133 -16.34 0.19 -4.31
C SER A 133 -15.64 -0.66 -5.36
N ASP A 134 -14.35 -0.99 -5.18
CA ASP A 134 -13.61 -1.85 -6.10
C ASP A 134 -14.15 -3.29 -6.11
N LEU A 135 -14.89 -3.67 -5.05
CA LEU A 135 -15.51 -5.01 -4.92
C LEU A 135 -17.00 -5.04 -5.26
N ASP A 136 -17.59 -3.95 -5.76
CA ASP A 136 -19.02 -3.86 -6.03
C ASP A 136 -19.50 -4.92 -7.02
N SER A 137 -18.68 -5.26 -8.02
CA SER A 137 -19.04 -6.26 -9.06
C SER A 137 -19.23 -7.67 -8.52
N ILE A 138 -18.60 -8.00 -7.38
CA ILE A 138 -18.66 -9.33 -6.76
C ILE A 138 -19.48 -9.35 -5.46
N ARG A 139 -19.94 -8.20 -4.97
CA ARG A 139 -20.62 -8.07 -3.67
C ARG A 139 -21.89 -8.90 -3.55
N SER A 140 -22.61 -9.12 -4.66
CA SER A 140 -23.84 -9.93 -4.69
C SER A 140 -23.60 -11.44 -4.81
N ASP A 141 -22.36 -11.89 -4.96
CA ASP A 141 -22.04 -13.32 -5.01
C ASP A 141 -22.23 -13.97 -3.62
N PRO A 142 -22.89 -15.14 -3.53
CA PRO A 142 -23.09 -15.83 -2.25
C PRO A 142 -21.81 -16.16 -1.48
N ARG A 143 -20.67 -16.20 -2.14
CA ARG A 143 -19.35 -16.44 -1.53
C ARG A 143 -18.68 -15.17 -1.00
N PHE A 144 -19.27 -14.01 -1.29
CA PHE A 144 -18.74 -12.75 -0.75
C PHE A 144 -18.82 -12.77 0.78
N PRO A 145 -17.77 -12.36 1.51
CA PRO A 145 -17.75 -12.42 2.96
C PRO A 145 -18.90 -11.59 3.57
N ALA A 146 -19.78 -12.22 4.33
CA ALA A 146 -20.81 -11.51 5.06
C ALA A 146 -20.19 -10.58 6.12
N ALA A 147 -20.88 -9.49 6.42
CA ALA A 147 -20.51 -8.61 7.54
C ALA A 147 -20.40 -9.41 8.84
N GLY A 148 -19.38 -9.12 9.64
CA GLY A 148 -19.13 -9.79 10.93
C GLY A 148 -19.98 -9.23 12.06
#